data_dd64c93f44236b1cca5e98fe44636c2c
#
_entry.id   dd64c93f44236b1cca5e98fe44636c2c
#
_cell.length_a   1.000
_cell.length_b   1.000
_cell.length_c   1.000
_cell.angle_alpha   90.00
_cell.angle_beta   90.00
_cell.angle_gamma   90.00
#
_symmetry.space_group_name_H-M   'P 1'
#
loop_
_entity.id
_entity.type
_entity.pdbx_description
1 polymer ?
#
loop_
_entity_poly.entity_id
_entity_poly.type
_entity_poly.pdbx_seq_one_letter_code
_entity_poly.pdbx_strand_id
1 'polypeptide(L)'
;NYVMLACGQPTHGFDRSHITGGIYIRRAFEGEELQLLDGEKLNLTTEDLVIADEKAPVALAGVMGGSLDSILPSTTELILEIANFAPLSIRRTSQRFDERTEASARYEKGIDPQRADEAQAIALEAFSRYFPESKITAFTDNFPCPLKRAVVEVELDFLKKRLGKELSVSQVTTLLARLGFETEAEGTKLVVTAPTWRSTGDISL
;
A
#
# COMPACT_ATOMS: atom_id res chain seq x y z
N ASN A 1 -6.79 -9.80 6.57
CA ASN A 1 -6.41 -9.31 7.92
C ASN A 1 -5.04 -9.82 8.39
N TYR A 2 -4.69 -11.11 8.15
CA TYR A 2 -3.41 -11.67 8.59
C TYR A 2 -2.20 -10.88 8.06
N VAL A 3 -2.14 -10.63 6.75
CA VAL A 3 -1.07 -9.85 6.12
C VAL A 3 -1.02 -8.43 6.66
N MET A 4 -2.18 -7.78 6.79
CA MET A 4 -2.28 -6.43 7.35
C MET A 4 -1.76 -6.35 8.79
N LEU A 5 -2.02 -7.36 9.62
CA LEU A 5 -1.48 -7.40 10.98
C LEU A 5 0.02 -7.70 11.01
N ALA A 6 0.52 -8.50 10.07
CA ALA A 6 1.93 -8.88 9.99
C ALA A 6 2.83 -7.75 9.50
N CYS A 7 2.45 -7.05 8.44
CA CYS A 7 3.30 -6.02 7.82
C CYS A 7 2.62 -4.66 7.59
N GLY A 8 1.37 -4.48 8.01
CA GLY A 8 0.66 -3.20 7.86
C GLY A 8 0.04 -2.95 6.48
N GLN A 9 0.19 -3.88 5.54
CA GLN A 9 -0.39 -3.79 4.19
C GLN A 9 -1.75 -4.45 4.14
N PRO A 10 -2.86 -3.70 3.92
CA PRO A 10 -4.16 -4.33 3.66
C PRO A 10 -4.14 -5.11 2.35
N THR A 11 -4.87 -6.22 2.36
CA THR A 11 -5.08 -7.04 1.18
C THR A 11 -6.56 -7.38 1.07
N HIS A 12 -7.04 -7.59 -0.15
CA HIS A 12 -8.42 -8.02 -0.40
C HIS A 12 -8.44 -9.25 -1.29
N GLY A 13 -9.45 -10.10 -1.12
CA GLY A 13 -9.67 -11.29 -1.93
C GLY A 13 -11.04 -11.24 -2.58
N PHE A 14 -11.08 -11.44 -3.89
CA PHE A 14 -12.32 -11.58 -4.64
C PHE A 14 -12.52 -13.05 -5.04
N ASP A 15 -13.75 -13.55 -4.98
CA ASP A 15 -14.09 -14.82 -5.60
C ASP A 15 -14.02 -14.68 -7.12
N ARG A 16 -13.11 -15.41 -7.76
CA ARG A 16 -12.89 -15.31 -9.20
C ARG A 16 -14.16 -15.64 -10.00
N SER A 17 -15.01 -16.52 -9.48
CA SER A 17 -16.24 -16.93 -10.17
C SER A 17 -17.30 -15.82 -10.27
N HIS A 18 -17.21 -14.82 -9.39
CA HIS A 18 -18.11 -13.67 -9.38
C HIS A 18 -17.59 -12.48 -10.20
N ILE A 19 -16.31 -12.49 -10.60
CA ILE A 19 -15.72 -11.42 -11.39
C ILE A 19 -15.97 -11.68 -12.88
N THR A 20 -16.58 -10.75 -13.57
CA THR A 20 -16.83 -10.82 -15.02
C THR A 20 -15.69 -10.13 -15.77
N GLY A 21 -15.03 -10.87 -16.66
CA GLY A 21 -13.91 -10.34 -17.44
C GLY A 21 -12.69 -10.01 -16.57
N GLY A 22 -12.22 -8.77 -16.64
CA GLY A 22 -11.03 -8.30 -15.93
C GLY A 22 -11.34 -7.44 -14.71
N ILE A 23 -10.26 -7.06 -13.98
CA ILE A 23 -10.31 -6.07 -12.90
C ILE A 23 -9.84 -4.72 -13.43
N TYR A 24 -10.60 -3.67 -13.17
CA TYR A 24 -10.36 -2.31 -13.62
C TYR A 24 -10.32 -1.35 -12.43
N ILE A 25 -9.26 -0.57 -12.32
CA ILE A 25 -9.16 0.51 -11.34
C ILE A 25 -9.58 1.80 -12.02
N ARG A 26 -10.72 2.37 -11.61
CA ARG A 26 -11.29 3.55 -12.24
C ARG A 26 -12.02 4.45 -11.24
N ARG A 27 -12.36 5.65 -11.67
CA ARG A 27 -13.37 6.45 -10.96
C ARG A 27 -14.74 5.84 -11.19
N ALA A 28 -15.60 5.92 -10.18
CA ALA A 28 -16.99 5.52 -10.33
C ALA A 28 -17.71 6.43 -11.33
N PHE A 29 -18.80 5.93 -11.89
CA PHE A 29 -19.74 6.77 -12.62
C PHE A 29 -20.70 7.45 -11.64
N GLU A 30 -21.24 8.60 -12.03
CA GLU A 30 -22.21 9.32 -11.21
C GLU A 30 -23.46 8.48 -10.97
N GLY A 31 -23.83 8.28 -9.70
CA GLY A 31 -24.98 7.48 -9.32
C GLY A 31 -24.78 5.97 -9.41
N GLU A 32 -23.57 5.49 -9.62
CA GLU A 32 -23.25 4.06 -9.59
C GLU A 32 -23.43 3.51 -8.18
N GLU A 33 -24.05 2.34 -8.06
CA GLU A 33 -24.35 1.74 -6.76
C GLU A 33 -23.32 0.66 -6.39
N LEU A 34 -22.97 0.60 -5.11
CA LEU A 34 -22.14 -0.46 -4.53
C LEU A 34 -22.70 -0.88 -3.17
N GLN A 35 -22.94 -2.18 -2.99
CA GLN A 35 -23.26 -2.73 -1.69
C GLN A 35 -21.99 -3.27 -1.04
N LEU A 36 -21.65 -2.74 0.13
CA LEU A 36 -20.47 -3.11 0.89
C LEU A 36 -20.63 -4.44 1.67
N LEU A 37 -19.51 -4.98 2.18
CA LEU A 37 -19.48 -6.22 2.96
C LEU A 37 -20.32 -6.18 4.24
N ASP A 38 -20.49 -5.01 4.86
CA ASP A 38 -21.35 -4.80 6.03
C ASP A 38 -22.83 -4.65 5.69
N GLY A 39 -23.16 -4.61 4.39
CA GLY A 39 -24.53 -4.50 3.87
C GLY A 39 -24.96 -3.08 3.52
N GLU A 40 -24.15 -2.06 3.80
CA GLU A 40 -24.46 -0.69 3.42
C GLU A 40 -24.48 -0.53 1.89
N LYS A 41 -25.42 0.27 1.39
CA LYS A 41 -25.54 0.60 -0.03
C LYS A 41 -25.11 2.03 -0.27
N LEU A 42 -24.09 2.19 -1.08
CA LEU A 42 -23.53 3.49 -1.43
C LEU A 42 -23.99 3.94 -2.81
N ASN A 43 -24.33 5.21 -2.94
CA ASN A 43 -24.42 5.90 -4.22
C ASN A 43 -23.10 6.63 -4.48
N LEU A 44 -22.39 6.17 -5.46
CA LEU A 44 -21.03 6.64 -5.78
C LEU A 44 -21.09 7.91 -6.65
N THR A 45 -19.98 8.63 -6.63
CA THR A 45 -19.75 9.80 -7.48
C THR A 45 -18.45 9.66 -8.25
N THR A 46 -18.21 10.52 -9.20
CA THR A 46 -16.95 10.55 -9.97
C THR A 46 -15.69 10.85 -9.14
N GLU A 47 -15.85 11.26 -7.89
CA GLU A 47 -14.73 11.46 -6.96
C GLU A 47 -14.26 10.14 -6.32
N ASP A 48 -15.07 9.07 -6.37
CA ASP A 48 -14.76 7.80 -5.75
C ASP A 48 -13.91 6.92 -6.64
N LEU A 49 -12.86 6.35 -6.05
CA LEU A 49 -12.06 5.32 -6.69
C LEU A 49 -12.68 3.95 -6.39
N VAL A 50 -12.89 3.18 -7.42
CA VAL A 50 -13.43 1.83 -7.31
C VAL A 50 -12.52 0.81 -7.97
N ILE A 51 -12.56 -0.39 -7.44
CA ILE A 51 -12.16 -1.59 -8.15
C ILE A 51 -13.43 -2.12 -8.78
N ALA A 52 -13.41 -2.34 -10.08
CA ALA A 52 -14.58 -2.75 -10.86
C ALA A 52 -14.24 -3.95 -11.75
N ASP A 53 -15.24 -4.72 -12.08
CA ASP A 53 -15.19 -5.66 -13.18
C ASP A 53 -15.78 -5.02 -14.46
N GLU A 54 -16.07 -5.82 -15.50
CA GLU A 54 -16.67 -5.31 -16.73
C GLU A 54 -18.11 -4.81 -16.55
N LYS A 55 -18.80 -5.19 -15.48
CA LYS A 55 -20.21 -4.87 -15.25
C LYS A 55 -20.41 -3.74 -14.24
N ALA A 56 -19.70 -3.80 -13.10
CA ALA A 56 -20.00 -2.96 -11.96
C ALA A 56 -18.79 -2.78 -11.01
N PRO A 57 -18.83 -1.83 -10.08
CA PRO A 57 -17.86 -1.76 -9.00
C PRO A 57 -18.00 -2.98 -8.08
N VAL A 58 -16.87 -3.58 -7.72
CA VAL A 58 -16.76 -4.74 -6.82
C VAL A 58 -16.12 -4.38 -5.49
N ALA A 59 -15.50 -3.21 -5.38
CA ALA A 59 -14.99 -2.69 -4.10
C ALA A 59 -14.86 -1.17 -4.13
N LEU A 60 -15.04 -0.56 -2.96
CA LEU A 60 -14.63 0.82 -2.71
C LEU A 60 -13.14 0.81 -2.38
N ALA A 61 -12.32 1.26 -3.34
CA ALA A 61 -10.87 1.10 -3.32
C ALA A 61 -10.23 1.62 -2.03
N GLY A 62 -9.47 0.76 -1.34
CA GLY A 62 -8.77 1.08 -0.10
C GLY A 62 -9.66 1.33 1.12
N VAL A 63 -10.97 1.15 1.00
CA VAL A 63 -11.94 1.31 2.10
C VAL A 63 -12.57 -0.02 2.44
N MET A 64 -13.42 -0.56 1.57
CA MET A 64 -14.14 -1.80 1.85
C MET A 64 -14.52 -2.54 0.56
N GLY A 65 -14.48 -3.87 0.59
CA GLY A 65 -14.94 -4.72 -0.50
C GLY A 65 -16.47 -4.71 -0.67
N GLY A 66 -16.92 -5.10 -1.86
CA GLY A 66 -18.32 -5.34 -2.14
C GLY A 66 -18.82 -6.67 -1.55
N SER A 67 -20.11 -6.75 -1.29
CA SER A 67 -20.72 -7.95 -0.72
C SER A 67 -20.89 -9.09 -1.72
N LEU A 68 -21.06 -8.76 -3.00
CA LEU A 68 -21.39 -9.75 -4.05
C LEU A 68 -20.18 -10.60 -4.47
N ASP A 69 -18.97 -10.05 -4.34
CA ASP A 69 -17.72 -10.64 -4.82
C ASP A 69 -16.85 -11.19 -3.70
N SER A 70 -17.44 -11.31 -2.51
CA SER A 70 -16.76 -11.77 -1.30
C SER A 70 -16.41 -13.26 -1.35
N ILE A 71 -15.36 -13.64 -0.64
CA ILE A 71 -14.94 -15.02 -0.47
C ILE A 71 -15.97 -15.79 0.36
N LEU A 72 -16.40 -16.93 -0.15
CA LEU A 72 -17.33 -17.84 0.48
C LEU A 72 -16.64 -19.17 0.83
N PRO A 73 -17.23 -20.01 1.71
CA PRO A 73 -16.70 -21.35 1.99
C PRO A 73 -16.59 -22.26 0.73
N SER A 74 -17.35 -21.95 -0.31
CA SER A 74 -17.34 -22.66 -1.61
C SER A 74 -16.33 -22.11 -2.60
N THR A 75 -15.64 -21.00 -2.31
CA THR A 75 -14.67 -20.38 -3.21
C THR A 75 -13.48 -21.32 -3.45
N THR A 76 -13.21 -21.63 -4.71
CA THR A 76 -12.09 -22.46 -5.15
C THR A 76 -11.03 -21.69 -5.91
N GLU A 77 -11.37 -20.52 -6.44
CA GLU A 77 -10.46 -19.63 -7.13
C GLU A 77 -10.60 -18.21 -6.57
N LEU A 78 -9.50 -17.58 -6.27
CA LEU A 78 -9.51 -16.21 -5.76
C LEU A 78 -8.55 -15.32 -6.55
N ILE A 79 -8.91 -14.04 -6.62
CA ILE A 79 -8.00 -12.96 -7.01
C ILE A 79 -7.56 -12.26 -5.74
N LEU A 80 -6.25 -12.28 -5.47
CA LEU A 80 -5.67 -11.54 -4.34
C LEU A 80 -5.21 -10.16 -4.81
N GLU A 81 -5.80 -9.13 -4.22
CA GLU A 81 -5.38 -7.74 -4.41
C GLU A 81 -4.38 -7.35 -3.33
N ILE A 82 -3.27 -6.75 -3.76
CA ILE A 82 -2.29 -6.08 -2.92
C ILE A 82 -2.00 -4.74 -3.60
N ALA A 83 -2.58 -3.66 -3.11
CA ALA A 83 -2.56 -2.38 -3.81
C ALA A 83 -2.04 -1.23 -2.95
N ASN A 84 -1.73 -0.13 -3.59
CA ASN A 84 -1.46 1.15 -2.95
C ASN A 84 -2.37 2.22 -3.55
N PHE A 85 -2.88 3.11 -2.72
CA PHE A 85 -3.83 4.13 -3.13
C PHE A 85 -3.37 5.52 -2.67
N ALA A 86 -3.76 6.55 -3.42
CA ALA A 86 -3.48 7.93 -3.06
C ALA A 86 -4.16 8.29 -1.71
N PRO A 87 -3.40 8.64 -0.66
CA PRO A 87 -3.91 8.81 0.70
C PRO A 87 -5.08 9.79 0.81
N LEU A 88 -4.98 10.92 0.07
CA LEU A 88 -6.02 11.95 0.08
C LEU A 88 -7.34 11.46 -0.53
N SER A 89 -7.26 10.62 -1.57
CA SER A 89 -8.47 10.03 -2.19
C SER A 89 -9.21 9.15 -1.19
N ILE A 90 -8.45 8.24 -0.54
CA ILE A 90 -9.05 7.31 0.44
C ILE A 90 -9.64 8.07 1.63
N ARG A 91 -8.92 9.06 2.16
CA ARG A 91 -9.41 9.89 3.26
C ARG A 91 -10.73 10.60 2.93
N ARG A 92 -10.83 11.21 1.74
CA ARG A 92 -12.04 11.93 1.32
C ARG A 92 -13.24 10.97 1.17
N THR A 93 -13.03 9.85 0.50
CA THR A 93 -14.07 8.83 0.31
C THR A 93 -14.52 8.23 1.63
N SER A 94 -13.60 7.81 2.50
CA SER A 94 -13.90 7.28 3.82
C SER A 94 -14.68 8.27 4.70
N GLN A 95 -14.31 9.55 4.66
CA GLN A 95 -15.05 10.60 5.41
C GLN A 95 -16.43 10.89 4.85
N ARG A 96 -16.58 10.87 3.51
CA ARG A 96 -17.88 11.18 2.88
C ARG A 96 -18.93 10.13 3.18
N PHE A 97 -18.55 8.87 3.22
CA PHE A 97 -19.46 7.77 3.52
C PHE A 97 -19.48 7.37 5.00
N ASP A 98 -18.71 8.04 5.85
CA ASP A 98 -18.47 7.68 7.26
C ASP A 98 -17.94 6.23 7.44
N GLU A 99 -17.29 5.70 6.39
CA GLU A 99 -16.74 4.35 6.34
C GLU A 99 -15.27 4.33 6.77
N ARG A 100 -15.04 4.20 8.07
CA ARG A 100 -13.70 4.11 8.63
C ARG A 100 -13.31 2.68 8.97
N THR A 101 -12.51 2.08 8.10
CA THR A 101 -12.00 0.71 8.25
C THR A 101 -10.54 0.69 8.68
N GLU A 102 -10.04 -0.48 9.10
CA GLU A 102 -8.62 -0.71 9.36
C GLU A 102 -7.75 -0.50 8.11
N ALA A 103 -8.31 -0.76 6.92
CA ALA A 103 -7.65 -0.49 5.65
C ALA A 103 -7.56 1.01 5.36
N SER A 104 -8.71 1.71 5.39
CA SER A 104 -8.76 3.16 5.12
C SER A 104 -7.89 3.96 6.09
N ALA A 105 -7.86 3.57 7.37
CA ALA A 105 -7.03 4.22 8.39
C ALA A 105 -5.51 4.09 8.13
N ARG A 106 -5.09 3.07 7.38
CA ARG A 106 -3.70 2.90 6.94
C ARG A 106 -3.42 3.66 5.65
N TYR A 107 -4.26 3.46 4.64
CA TYR A 107 -4.09 4.12 3.35
C TYR A 107 -4.17 5.66 3.44
N GLU A 108 -5.04 6.21 4.28
CA GLU A 108 -5.16 7.68 4.46
C GLU A 108 -3.88 8.35 4.98
N LYS A 109 -3.00 7.57 5.63
CA LYS A 109 -1.70 8.03 6.15
C LYS A 109 -0.54 7.80 5.19
N GLY A 110 -0.78 7.09 4.10
CA GLY A 110 0.24 6.64 3.16
C GLY A 110 0.91 5.34 3.60
N ILE A 111 0.91 4.37 2.71
CA ILE A 111 1.66 3.12 2.83
C ILE A 111 2.80 3.19 1.83
N ASP A 112 3.96 2.65 2.20
CA ASP A 112 5.07 2.49 1.28
C ASP A 112 4.67 1.55 0.12
N PRO A 113 4.69 2.00 -1.14
CA PRO A 113 4.33 1.15 -2.27
C PRO A 113 5.18 -0.12 -2.40
N GLN A 114 6.45 -0.08 -1.97
CA GLN A 114 7.33 -1.27 -2.00
C GLN A 114 6.96 -2.32 -0.95
N ARG A 115 6.11 -1.98 0.01
CA ARG A 115 5.58 -2.95 0.96
C ARG A 115 4.68 -4.01 0.32
N ALA A 116 4.19 -3.77 -0.88
CA ALA A 116 3.42 -4.75 -1.64
C ALA A 116 4.20 -6.05 -1.87
N ASP A 117 5.51 -5.97 -2.12
CA ASP A 117 6.38 -7.15 -2.32
C ASP A 117 6.48 -7.99 -1.04
N GLU A 118 6.66 -7.35 0.12
CA GLU A 118 6.68 -8.05 1.42
C GLU A 118 5.33 -8.69 1.72
N ALA A 119 4.25 -7.95 1.49
CA ALA A 119 2.89 -8.44 1.71
C ALA A 119 2.56 -9.64 0.81
N GLN A 120 3.01 -9.61 -0.44
CA GLN A 120 2.87 -10.73 -1.37
C GLN A 120 3.62 -11.96 -0.86
N ALA A 121 4.87 -11.81 -0.43
CA ALA A 121 5.65 -12.91 0.11
C ALA A 121 4.97 -13.56 1.33
N ILE A 122 4.48 -12.74 2.28
CA ILE A 122 3.74 -13.20 3.47
C ILE A 122 2.44 -13.93 3.06
N ALA A 123 1.70 -13.37 2.10
CA ALA A 123 0.47 -14.00 1.62
C ALA A 123 0.74 -15.36 0.97
N LEU A 124 1.74 -15.44 0.09
CA LEU A 124 2.10 -16.67 -0.59
C LEU A 124 2.62 -17.75 0.37
N GLU A 125 3.41 -17.36 1.37
CA GLU A 125 3.83 -18.26 2.44
C GLU A 125 2.61 -18.83 3.19
N ALA A 126 1.65 -17.97 3.56
CA ALA A 126 0.43 -18.40 4.22
C ALA A 126 -0.39 -19.36 3.34
N PHE A 127 -0.57 -19.07 2.04
CA PHE A 127 -1.25 -19.97 1.11
C PHE A 127 -0.53 -21.31 0.97
N SER A 128 0.78 -21.31 0.80
CA SER A 128 1.58 -22.55 0.74
C SER A 128 1.44 -23.41 2.00
N ARG A 129 1.34 -22.76 3.16
CA ARG A 129 1.23 -23.46 4.45
C ARG A 129 -0.16 -24.03 4.71
N TYR A 130 -1.21 -23.25 4.41
CA TYR A 130 -2.60 -23.64 4.76
C TYR A 130 -3.36 -24.29 3.61
N PHE A 131 -2.92 -24.07 2.38
CA PHE A 131 -3.51 -24.61 1.15
C PHE A 131 -2.41 -25.14 0.22
N PRO A 132 -1.70 -26.21 0.63
CA PRO A 132 -0.52 -26.70 -0.09
C PRO A 132 -0.80 -27.16 -1.53
N GLU A 133 -2.05 -27.52 -1.84
CA GLU A 133 -2.47 -27.90 -3.19
C GLU A 133 -2.85 -26.69 -4.08
N SER A 134 -2.87 -25.48 -3.53
CA SER A 134 -3.19 -24.27 -4.29
C SER A 134 -2.09 -23.94 -5.30
N LYS A 135 -2.49 -23.35 -6.42
CA LYS A 135 -1.58 -22.97 -7.50
C LYS A 135 -1.81 -21.52 -7.88
N ILE A 136 -0.70 -20.81 -8.08
CA ILE A 136 -0.75 -19.48 -8.68
C ILE A 136 -0.90 -19.68 -10.19
N THR A 137 -2.01 -19.23 -10.76
CA THR A 137 -2.31 -19.38 -12.18
C THR A 137 -1.97 -18.15 -13.00
N ALA A 138 -1.94 -16.96 -12.37
CA ALA A 138 -1.57 -15.70 -12.99
C ALA A 138 -1.00 -14.73 -11.97
N PHE A 139 -0.20 -13.81 -12.46
CA PHE A 139 0.34 -12.69 -11.70
C PHE A 139 0.40 -11.46 -12.61
N THR A 140 0.05 -10.31 -12.09
CA THR A 140 0.25 -9.03 -12.75
C THR A 140 0.65 -7.98 -11.73
N ASP A 141 1.59 -7.13 -12.12
CA ASP A 141 1.97 -5.95 -11.36
C ASP A 141 1.89 -4.73 -12.27
N ASN A 142 1.32 -3.65 -11.76
CA ASN A 142 1.21 -2.38 -12.45
C ASN A 142 1.64 -1.26 -11.51
N PHE A 143 2.91 -0.87 -11.59
CA PHE A 143 3.49 0.22 -10.81
C PHE A 143 4.02 1.33 -11.73
N PRO A 144 3.13 2.15 -12.31
CA PRO A 144 3.49 3.12 -13.36
C PRO A 144 4.34 4.28 -12.86
N CYS A 145 4.31 4.60 -11.57
CA CYS A 145 4.98 5.75 -10.98
C CYS A 145 5.82 5.35 -9.76
N PRO A 146 6.98 4.72 -9.96
CA PRO A 146 7.89 4.38 -8.86
C PRO A 146 8.26 5.62 -8.04
N LEU A 147 8.26 5.49 -6.72
CA LEU A 147 8.68 6.57 -5.82
C LEU A 147 10.18 6.83 -5.99
N LYS A 148 10.53 8.10 -6.17
CA LYS A 148 11.92 8.54 -6.06
C LYS A 148 12.26 8.66 -4.58
N ARG A 149 13.28 7.93 -4.17
CA ARG A 149 13.84 8.05 -2.81
C ARG A 149 14.46 9.43 -2.63
N ALA A 150 14.25 10.03 -1.47
CA ALA A 150 14.92 11.28 -1.13
C ALA A 150 16.42 11.04 -0.96
N VAL A 151 17.21 11.90 -1.60
CA VAL A 151 18.67 11.90 -1.48
C VAL A 151 19.06 13.25 -0.89
N VAL A 152 19.82 13.21 0.20
CA VAL A 152 20.30 14.38 0.92
C VAL A 152 21.81 14.35 1.01
N GLU A 153 22.43 15.46 0.64
CA GLU A 153 23.88 15.67 0.81
C GLU A 153 24.13 16.45 2.10
N VAL A 154 24.98 15.94 2.96
CA VAL A 154 25.27 16.58 4.26
C VAL A 154 26.77 16.53 4.59
N GLU A 155 27.33 17.66 5.04
CA GLU A 155 28.68 17.74 5.54
C GLU A 155 28.76 17.40 7.02
N LEU A 156 29.80 16.70 7.45
CA LEU A 156 30.02 16.38 8.87
C LEU A 156 30.08 17.64 9.76
N ASP A 157 30.64 18.74 9.25
CA ASP A 157 30.69 19.99 9.98
C ASP A 157 29.30 20.60 10.25
N PHE A 158 28.35 20.41 9.30
CA PHE A 158 26.96 20.79 9.51
C PHE A 158 26.34 19.98 10.65
N LEU A 159 26.57 18.65 10.68
CA LEU A 159 26.09 17.78 11.75
C LEU A 159 26.70 18.18 13.10
N LYS A 160 28.02 18.46 13.15
CA LYS A 160 28.71 18.93 14.34
C LYS A 160 28.07 20.22 14.88
N LYS A 161 27.82 21.19 14.02
CA LYS A 161 27.18 22.48 14.40
C LYS A 161 25.76 22.28 14.92
N ARG A 162 24.99 21.38 14.32
CA ARG A 162 23.59 21.14 14.70
C ARG A 162 23.46 20.32 15.97
N LEU A 163 24.29 19.28 16.13
CA LEU A 163 24.21 18.32 17.23
C LEU A 163 25.07 18.73 18.43
N GLY A 164 26.00 19.70 18.26
CA GLY A 164 26.95 20.06 19.30
C GLY A 164 27.99 18.97 19.62
N LYS A 165 28.11 17.97 18.74
CA LYS A 165 28.95 16.79 18.93
C LYS A 165 29.72 16.44 17.66
N GLU A 166 31.00 16.10 17.81
CA GLU A 166 31.79 15.52 16.75
C GLU A 166 31.43 14.06 16.53
N LEU A 167 31.16 13.71 15.26
CA LEU A 167 30.92 12.34 14.81
C LEU A 167 31.85 12.03 13.66
N SER A 168 32.40 10.82 13.65
CA SER A 168 33.14 10.31 12.48
C SER A 168 32.17 9.85 11.40
N VAL A 169 32.64 9.78 10.15
CA VAL A 169 31.91 9.19 9.02
C VAL A 169 31.34 7.82 9.40
N SER A 170 32.18 6.94 9.96
CA SER A 170 31.77 5.60 10.35
C SER A 170 30.66 5.58 11.40
N GLN A 171 30.68 6.49 12.38
CA GLN A 171 29.61 6.59 13.36
C GLN A 171 28.31 7.03 12.74
N VAL A 172 28.31 8.04 11.88
CA VAL A 172 27.10 8.52 11.17
C VAL A 172 26.54 7.44 10.27
N THR A 173 27.38 6.82 9.44
CA THR A 173 26.95 5.74 8.53
C THR A 173 26.34 4.56 9.30
N THR A 174 26.98 4.14 10.40
CA THR A 174 26.42 3.05 11.24
C THR A 174 25.07 3.41 11.84
N LEU A 175 24.91 4.63 12.35
CA LEU A 175 23.64 5.07 12.92
C LEU A 175 22.54 5.15 11.86
N LEU A 176 22.83 5.70 10.69
CA LEU A 176 21.89 5.81 9.59
C LEU A 176 21.49 4.44 9.01
N ALA A 177 22.45 3.52 8.87
CA ALA A 177 22.19 2.15 8.42
C ALA A 177 21.23 1.40 9.33
N ARG A 178 21.30 1.62 10.66
CA ARG A 178 20.33 1.03 11.62
C ARG A 178 18.91 1.53 11.43
N LEU A 179 18.72 2.65 10.75
CA LEU A 179 17.44 3.25 10.41
C LEU A 179 17.07 3.01 8.93
N GLY A 180 17.79 2.13 8.23
CA GLY A 180 17.52 1.77 6.84
C GLY A 180 17.98 2.78 5.79
N PHE A 181 18.76 3.81 6.17
CA PHE A 181 19.33 4.75 5.21
C PHE A 181 20.60 4.14 4.58
N GLU A 182 20.74 4.35 3.29
CA GLU A 182 21.98 4.06 2.56
C GLU A 182 22.86 5.32 2.57
N THR A 183 24.16 5.14 2.77
CA THR A 183 25.08 6.28 2.89
C THR A 183 26.34 6.01 2.09
N GLU A 184 26.65 6.91 1.19
CA GLU A 184 27.94 6.96 0.48
C GLU A 184 28.74 8.14 1.03
N ALA A 185 30.06 7.94 1.25
CA ALA A 185 30.93 8.94 1.85
C ALA A 185 32.00 9.39 0.86
N GLU A 186 32.09 10.70 0.64
CA GLU A 186 33.12 11.35 -0.15
C GLU A 186 33.92 12.33 0.74
N GLY A 187 34.94 11.83 1.43
CA GLY A 187 35.69 12.62 2.42
C GLY A 187 34.81 12.95 3.62
N THR A 188 34.51 14.23 3.83
CA THR A 188 33.61 14.73 4.91
C THR A 188 32.18 14.90 4.48
N LYS A 189 31.89 14.77 3.18
CA LYS A 189 30.55 14.83 2.59
C LYS A 189 29.91 13.46 2.61
N LEU A 190 28.66 13.39 3.01
CA LEU A 190 27.83 12.20 3.00
C LEU A 190 26.68 12.40 2.02
N VAL A 191 26.47 11.44 1.13
CA VAL A 191 25.27 11.32 0.29
C VAL A 191 24.38 10.27 0.94
N VAL A 192 23.25 10.70 1.44
CA VAL A 192 22.32 9.87 2.23
C VAL A 192 21.05 9.64 1.45
N THR A 193 20.74 8.38 1.14
CA THR A 193 19.51 7.97 0.47
C THR A 193 18.51 7.45 1.50
N ALA A 194 17.35 8.09 1.58
CA ALA A 194 16.31 7.69 2.53
C ALA A 194 15.67 6.35 2.11
N PRO A 195 15.23 5.52 3.06
CA PRO A 195 14.44 4.34 2.75
C PRO A 195 13.06 4.72 2.20
N THR A 196 12.43 3.83 1.44
CA THR A 196 11.17 4.08 0.73
C THR A 196 10.01 4.42 1.66
N TRP A 197 9.99 3.84 2.85
CA TRP A 197 8.97 4.10 3.87
C TRP A 197 9.08 5.48 4.55
N ARG A 198 10.15 6.25 4.28
CA ARG A 198 10.29 7.67 4.65
C ARG A 198 9.89 8.58 3.48
N SER A 199 8.70 8.33 2.91
CA SER A 199 8.20 9.03 1.72
C SER A 199 7.37 10.29 2.03
N THR A 200 7.25 10.67 3.29
CA THR A 200 6.40 11.79 3.75
C THR A 200 6.98 13.19 3.47
N GLY A 201 8.17 13.27 2.86
CA GLY A 201 8.83 14.55 2.56
C GLY A 201 9.47 15.23 3.78
N ASP A 202 9.59 14.53 4.90
CA ASP A 202 10.20 15.02 6.14
C ASP A 202 11.73 14.91 6.14
N ILE A 203 12.30 14.26 5.13
CA ILE A 203 13.74 14.16 4.93
C ILE A 203 14.21 15.24 3.95
N SER A 204 14.72 16.32 4.51
CA SER A 204 15.34 17.44 3.80
C SER A 204 16.40 18.09 4.68
N LEU A 205 17.28 18.88 4.09
CA LEU A 205 18.22 19.76 4.81
C LEU A 205 17.57 21.09 5.15
#